data_7f4f2d9cc08d50a3734b95e3ce45c928
#
_entry.id   7f4f2d9cc08d50a3734b95e3ce45c928
#
_cell.length_a   1.000
_cell.length_b   1.000
_cell.length_c   1.000
_cell.angle_alpha   90.00
_cell.angle_beta   90.00
_cell.angle_gamma   90.00
#
_symmetry.space_group_name_H-M   'P 1'
#
loop_
_entity.id
_entity.type
_entity.pdbx_description
1 polymer ?
#
loop_
_entity_poly.entity_id
_entity_poly.type
_entity_poly.pdbx_seq_one_letter_code
_entity_poly.pdbx_strand_id
1 'polypeptide(L)'
;MSIIIKDLSYTHTDKEVLFSNLNLIINSGEKTALTGNNGCGKSTLTRILAGEALPGTGSVHCSGHLYYVPQHFGQYDGRTVAQVLGIDRKLTALHAILNGDVAEEHFARLDDDWNIEERTQAVLHAWHLNGISLLRPLEGLSGGEKTRLFLAGMELKEPDTLLLDEPTNHLDTAGRKRLYDFVHRTSATVLVISHDRTLLNLLPAICELSRNGLACYGGNYDFYKEQKEVHRNALQQQLEEKEKALRLARKTAREMEERKARQNTRGEKASIKKGIPRILLGGLKNHAENSSSKLSNVHAEKTDKIQQEITNLKGSLPQTNKLKIDFNASALHIGKILVTAQNINFHYPDSNTNLWTVPLSFQLRSGNRFCIKGDNGSGKTTLLKLITGELTPTGGTIERADFTYI
;
A
#
# COMPACT_ATOMS: atom_id res chain seq x y z
N MET A 1 4.62 -25.63 -6.76
CA MET A 1 4.87 -25.16 -5.37
C MET A 1 3.86 -24.10 -5.05
N SER A 2 3.15 -24.16 -3.90
CA SER A 2 1.98 -23.33 -3.63
C SER A 2 2.11 -22.58 -2.31
N ILE A 3 1.41 -21.44 -2.20
CA ILE A 3 1.21 -20.72 -0.93
C ILE A 3 -0.20 -21.02 -0.46
N ILE A 4 -0.36 -21.56 0.75
CA ILE A 4 -1.64 -21.90 1.35
C ILE A 4 -1.77 -21.21 2.70
N ILE A 5 -2.82 -20.44 2.87
CA ILE A 5 -3.19 -19.75 4.11
C ILE A 5 -4.56 -20.32 4.54
N LYS A 6 -4.66 -20.80 5.80
CA LYS A 6 -5.91 -21.33 6.36
C LYS A 6 -6.22 -20.65 7.70
N ASP A 7 -7.38 -20.03 7.77
CA ASP A 7 -7.98 -19.42 8.97
C ASP A 7 -7.02 -18.53 9.74
N LEU A 8 -6.14 -17.84 8.99
CA LEU A 8 -5.06 -17.04 9.55
C LEU A 8 -5.60 -15.76 10.21
N SER A 9 -5.25 -15.56 11.48
CA SER A 9 -5.54 -14.32 12.20
C SER A 9 -4.27 -13.79 12.87
N TYR A 10 -4.18 -12.47 12.96
CA TYR A 10 -3.08 -11.80 13.63
C TYR A 10 -3.56 -10.57 14.40
N THR A 11 -3.09 -10.48 15.63
CA THR A 11 -3.37 -9.37 16.53
C THR A 11 -2.06 -8.78 17.00
N HIS A 12 -1.93 -7.47 16.94
CA HIS A 12 -0.76 -6.76 17.45
C HIS A 12 -0.64 -6.88 18.97
N THR A 13 0.53 -6.57 19.52
CA THR A 13 0.82 -6.55 20.97
C THR A 13 -0.07 -5.58 21.76
N ASP A 14 -0.56 -4.52 21.12
CA ASP A 14 -1.53 -3.55 21.63
C ASP A 14 -3.00 -4.02 21.60
N LYS A 15 -3.22 -5.30 21.21
CA LYS A 15 -4.53 -5.95 21.04
C LYS A 15 -5.37 -5.45 19.87
N GLU A 16 -4.83 -4.64 18.97
CA GLU A 16 -5.51 -4.31 17.72
C GLU A 16 -5.49 -5.52 16.78
N VAL A 17 -6.69 -5.98 16.37
CA VAL A 17 -6.84 -7.06 15.37
C VAL A 17 -6.50 -6.50 14.00
N LEU A 18 -5.42 -6.98 13.41
CA LEU A 18 -4.95 -6.53 12.10
C LEU A 18 -5.76 -7.20 10.97
N PHE A 19 -5.94 -8.50 11.08
CA PHE A 19 -6.81 -9.28 10.21
C PHE A 19 -7.24 -10.57 10.91
N SER A 20 -8.36 -11.15 10.48
CA SER A 20 -8.94 -12.36 11.04
C SER A 20 -9.45 -13.29 9.95
N ASN A 21 -9.28 -14.59 10.18
CA ASN A 21 -9.83 -15.67 9.37
C ASN A 21 -9.50 -15.55 7.87
N LEU A 22 -8.23 -15.22 7.54
CA LEU A 22 -7.79 -15.13 6.15
C LEU A 22 -7.60 -16.52 5.57
N ASN A 23 -8.13 -16.69 4.37
CA ASN A 23 -7.96 -17.90 3.56
C ASN A 23 -7.48 -17.50 2.16
N LEU A 24 -6.39 -18.11 1.69
CA LEU A 24 -5.83 -17.84 0.37
C LEU A 24 -5.07 -19.07 -0.13
N ILE A 25 -5.24 -19.37 -1.40
CA ILE A 25 -4.45 -20.37 -2.11
C ILE A 25 -3.89 -19.72 -3.37
N ILE A 26 -2.57 -19.77 -3.53
CA ILE A 26 -1.86 -19.37 -4.75
C ILE A 26 -1.18 -20.66 -5.26
N ASN A 27 -1.57 -21.09 -6.45
CA ASN A 27 -1.06 -22.33 -7.02
C ASN A 27 0.36 -22.17 -7.57
N SER A 28 1.00 -23.27 -7.88
CA SER A 28 2.35 -23.30 -8.45
C SER A 28 2.43 -22.46 -9.73
N GLY A 29 3.43 -21.58 -9.79
CA GLY A 29 3.67 -20.69 -10.93
C GLY A 29 2.69 -19.54 -11.08
N GLU A 30 1.68 -19.42 -10.20
CA GLU A 30 0.78 -18.26 -10.19
C GLU A 30 1.49 -17.01 -9.66
N LYS A 31 1.18 -15.88 -10.27
CA LYS A 31 1.72 -14.57 -9.91
C LYS A 31 0.56 -13.68 -9.43
N THR A 32 0.59 -13.31 -8.16
CA THR A 32 -0.50 -12.60 -7.51
C THR A 32 0.01 -11.33 -6.85
N ALA A 33 -0.71 -10.22 -7.01
CA ALA A 33 -0.47 -9.01 -6.23
C ALA A 33 -1.30 -9.02 -4.95
N LEU A 34 -0.74 -8.51 -3.87
CA LEU A 34 -1.46 -8.19 -2.65
C LEU A 34 -1.53 -6.67 -2.51
N THR A 35 -2.74 -6.14 -2.57
CA THR A 35 -3.01 -4.71 -2.40
C THR A 35 -3.87 -4.47 -1.16
N GLY A 36 -4.07 -3.22 -0.77
CA GLY A 36 -4.89 -2.83 0.38
C GLY A 36 -4.41 -1.52 0.99
N ASN A 37 -5.20 -0.96 1.90
CA ASN A 37 -4.87 0.29 2.57
C ASN A 37 -3.57 0.18 3.38
N ASN A 38 -2.91 1.32 3.63
CA ASN A 38 -1.75 1.32 4.52
C ASN A 38 -2.18 0.92 5.95
N GLY A 39 -1.36 0.10 6.60
CA GLY A 39 -1.64 -0.41 7.94
C GLY A 39 -2.62 -1.60 7.99
N CYS A 40 -3.14 -2.12 6.88
CA CYS A 40 -4.03 -3.30 6.90
C CYS A 40 -3.31 -4.65 7.11
N GLY A 41 -1.98 -4.64 7.23
CA GLY A 41 -1.21 -5.85 7.58
C GLY A 41 -0.56 -6.58 6.40
N LYS A 42 -0.42 -5.95 5.22
CA LYS A 42 0.24 -6.59 4.05
C LYS A 42 1.64 -7.11 4.38
N SER A 43 2.52 -6.24 4.89
CA SER A 43 3.90 -6.62 5.26
C SER A 43 3.96 -7.60 6.43
N THR A 44 2.99 -7.53 7.36
CA THR A 44 2.88 -8.52 8.44
C THR A 44 2.53 -9.90 7.86
N LEU A 45 1.61 -9.96 6.91
CA LEU A 45 1.24 -11.19 6.24
C LEU A 45 2.44 -11.81 5.50
N THR A 46 3.20 -11.01 4.74
CA THR A 46 4.40 -11.53 4.05
C THR A 46 5.49 -11.98 5.02
N ARG A 47 5.67 -11.31 6.16
CA ARG A 47 6.61 -11.75 7.22
C ARG A 47 6.18 -13.07 7.87
N ILE A 48 4.87 -13.29 8.05
CA ILE A 48 4.36 -14.57 8.54
C ILE A 48 4.61 -15.68 7.49
N LEU A 49 4.36 -15.41 6.21
CA LEU A 49 4.64 -16.34 5.11
C LEU A 49 6.13 -16.64 4.99
N ALA A 50 7.00 -15.66 5.24
CA ALA A 50 8.46 -15.82 5.24
C ALA A 50 9.00 -16.53 6.49
N GLY A 51 8.16 -16.80 7.48
CA GLY A 51 8.59 -17.40 8.76
C GLY A 51 9.30 -16.42 9.70
N GLU A 52 9.30 -15.11 9.40
CA GLU A 52 9.89 -14.08 10.26
C GLU A 52 8.96 -13.63 11.40
N ALA A 53 7.68 -13.96 11.32
CA ALA A 53 6.69 -13.69 12.36
C ALA A 53 5.78 -14.90 12.57
N LEU A 54 5.36 -15.13 13.81
CA LEU A 54 4.44 -16.22 14.13
C LEU A 54 2.99 -15.77 13.88
N PRO A 55 2.12 -16.64 13.33
CA PRO A 55 0.70 -16.36 13.24
C PRO A 55 0.06 -16.31 14.64
N GLY A 56 -1.02 -15.52 14.80
CA GLY A 56 -1.82 -15.53 16.02
C GLY A 56 -2.66 -16.81 16.12
N THR A 57 -3.37 -17.16 15.06
CA THR A 57 -4.11 -18.42 14.88
C THR A 57 -4.09 -18.80 13.41
N GLY A 58 -4.46 -20.04 13.11
CA GLY A 58 -4.44 -20.60 11.76
C GLY A 58 -3.09 -21.15 11.34
N SER A 59 -2.92 -21.41 10.06
CA SER A 59 -1.68 -21.99 9.53
C SER A 59 -1.32 -21.39 8.17
N VAL A 60 -0.02 -21.33 7.90
CA VAL A 60 0.54 -20.99 6.60
C VAL A 60 1.46 -22.10 6.12
N HIS A 61 1.42 -22.39 4.84
CA HIS A 61 2.30 -23.35 4.22
C HIS A 61 2.81 -22.80 2.89
N CYS A 62 4.13 -22.64 2.78
CA CYS A 62 4.81 -22.31 1.54
C CYS A 62 5.65 -23.51 1.14
N SER A 63 5.38 -24.08 -0.02
CA SER A 63 6.12 -25.25 -0.51
C SER A 63 7.34 -24.82 -1.31
N GLY A 64 8.43 -25.60 -1.22
CA GLY A 64 9.69 -25.38 -1.92
C GLY A 64 10.59 -24.33 -1.31
N HIS A 65 11.59 -23.91 -2.08
CA HIS A 65 12.55 -22.89 -1.66
C HIS A 65 11.94 -21.50 -1.75
N LEU A 66 11.70 -20.88 -0.59
CA LEU A 66 11.11 -19.53 -0.48
C LEU A 66 12.20 -18.47 -0.41
N TYR A 67 12.03 -17.39 -1.17
CA TYR A 67 12.86 -16.18 -1.07
C TYR A 67 11.99 -14.96 -0.77
N TYR A 68 12.40 -14.17 0.21
CA TYR A 68 11.69 -12.98 0.65
C TYR A 68 12.54 -11.72 0.42
N VAL A 69 11.97 -10.74 -0.25
CA VAL A 69 12.52 -9.39 -0.40
C VAL A 69 11.70 -8.45 0.49
N PRO A 70 12.24 -8.00 1.63
CA PRO A 70 11.51 -7.16 2.58
C PRO A 70 11.48 -5.69 2.15
N GLN A 71 10.50 -4.95 2.69
CA GLN A 71 10.40 -3.50 2.51
C GLN A 71 11.52 -2.74 3.26
N HIS A 72 11.90 -3.22 4.44
CA HIS A 72 12.94 -2.63 5.28
C HIS A 72 14.07 -3.62 5.51
N PHE A 73 15.30 -3.15 5.53
CA PHE A 73 16.50 -3.99 5.58
C PHE A 73 17.25 -3.93 6.91
N GLY A 74 16.80 -3.10 7.88
CA GLY A 74 17.51 -2.87 9.14
C GLY A 74 17.83 -4.14 9.94
N GLN A 75 16.96 -5.17 9.87
CA GLN A 75 17.20 -6.47 10.51
C GLN A 75 18.40 -7.24 9.94
N TYR A 76 18.92 -6.85 8.79
CA TYR A 76 20.04 -7.49 8.11
C TYR A 76 21.34 -6.69 8.19
N ASP A 77 21.35 -5.50 8.80
CA ASP A 77 22.49 -4.56 8.79
C ASP A 77 23.80 -5.16 9.33
N GLY A 78 23.72 -6.03 10.34
CA GLY A 78 24.87 -6.75 10.88
C GLY A 78 25.39 -7.92 10.01
N ARG A 79 24.77 -8.19 8.86
CA ARG A 79 25.19 -9.28 7.95
C ARG A 79 26.04 -8.73 6.82
N THR A 80 26.93 -9.60 6.30
CA THR A 80 27.72 -9.28 5.09
C THR A 80 26.87 -9.53 3.83
N VAL A 81 27.31 -8.95 2.70
CA VAL A 81 26.70 -9.19 1.38
C VAL A 81 26.61 -10.69 1.08
N ALA A 82 27.69 -11.45 1.31
CA ALA A 82 27.69 -12.91 1.11
C ALA A 82 26.65 -13.63 1.97
N GLN A 83 26.49 -13.23 3.24
CA GLN A 83 25.51 -13.82 4.16
C GLN A 83 24.07 -13.52 3.74
N VAL A 84 23.78 -12.30 3.26
CA VAL A 84 22.46 -11.95 2.74
C VAL A 84 22.13 -12.70 1.47
N LEU A 85 23.09 -12.83 0.58
CA LEU A 85 22.96 -13.68 -0.61
C LEU A 85 22.90 -15.17 -0.26
N GLY A 86 23.28 -15.57 0.98
CA GLY A 86 23.31 -16.97 1.45
C GLY A 86 24.34 -17.82 0.76
N ILE A 87 25.43 -17.21 0.32
CA ILE A 87 26.55 -17.88 -0.37
C ILE A 87 27.81 -17.95 0.49
N ASP A 88 27.78 -17.37 1.69
CA ASP A 88 28.92 -17.26 2.60
C ASP A 88 29.60 -18.60 2.88
N ARG A 89 28.80 -19.66 3.10
CA ARG A 89 29.32 -21.00 3.34
C ARG A 89 29.98 -21.61 2.12
N LYS A 90 29.39 -21.45 0.93
CA LYS A 90 29.97 -21.92 -0.33
C LYS A 90 31.27 -21.19 -0.67
N LEU A 91 31.30 -19.86 -0.49
CA LEU A 91 32.49 -19.05 -0.70
C LEU A 91 33.62 -19.43 0.27
N THR A 92 33.31 -19.63 1.54
CA THR A 92 34.29 -20.09 2.53
C THR A 92 34.85 -21.45 2.15
N ALA A 93 34.01 -22.38 1.73
CA ALA A 93 34.45 -23.70 1.28
C ALA A 93 35.32 -23.63 0.01
N LEU A 94 34.90 -22.83 -0.99
CA LEU A 94 35.66 -22.62 -2.22
C LEU A 94 37.07 -22.07 -1.91
N HIS A 95 37.17 -21.03 -1.07
CA HIS A 95 38.46 -20.44 -0.70
C HIS A 95 39.32 -21.39 0.14
N ALA A 96 38.73 -22.24 1.01
CA ALA A 96 39.47 -23.26 1.73
C ALA A 96 40.11 -24.29 0.79
N ILE A 97 39.33 -24.79 -0.18
CA ILE A 97 39.83 -25.73 -1.18
C ILE A 97 40.92 -25.12 -2.06
N LEU A 98 40.74 -23.88 -2.52
CA LEU A 98 41.74 -23.17 -3.31
C LEU A 98 43.05 -22.91 -2.53
N ASN A 99 42.98 -22.80 -1.20
CA ASN A 99 44.13 -22.67 -0.33
C ASN A 99 44.76 -24.02 0.07
N GLY A 100 44.28 -25.13 -0.52
CA GLY A 100 44.85 -26.45 -0.34
C GLY A 100 44.25 -27.29 0.80
N ASP A 101 43.14 -26.85 1.39
CA ASP A 101 42.39 -27.65 2.36
C ASP A 101 41.49 -28.64 1.62
N VAL A 102 41.84 -29.92 1.69
CA VAL A 102 41.18 -31.03 0.99
C VAL A 102 40.15 -31.77 1.87
N ALA A 103 39.71 -31.15 2.96
CA ALA A 103 38.71 -31.77 3.83
C ALA A 103 37.40 -31.98 3.04
N GLU A 104 36.85 -33.21 3.14
CA GLU A 104 35.62 -33.64 2.42
C GLU A 104 34.42 -32.71 2.71
N GLU A 105 34.37 -32.12 3.89
CA GLU A 105 33.35 -31.18 4.33
C GLU A 105 33.26 -29.92 3.43
N HIS A 106 34.41 -29.43 2.91
CA HIS A 106 34.42 -28.27 2.02
C HIS A 106 33.84 -28.63 0.64
N PHE A 107 34.15 -29.81 0.12
CA PHE A 107 33.56 -30.25 -1.15
C PHE A 107 32.04 -30.48 -1.02
N ALA A 108 31.61 -31.09 0.08
CA ALA A 108 30.18 -31.27 0.35
C ALA A 108 29.43 -29.92 0.50
N ARG A 109 30.06 -28.92 1.12
CA ARG A 109 29.47 -27.58 1.27
C ARG A 109 29.45 -26.79 -0.03
N LEU A 110 30.46 -26.95 -0.87
CA LEU A 110 30.53 -26.30 -2.18
C LEU A 110 29.46 -26.83 -3.13
N ASP A 111 29.15 -28.13 -3.04
CA ASP A 111 28.10 -28.80 -3.81
C ASP A 111 28.28 -28.58 -5.34
N ASP A 112 29.49 -28.82 -5.82
CA ASP A 112 29.94 -28.63 -7.21
C ASP A 112 29.74 -27.21 -7.79
N ASP A 113 29.43 -26.20 -6.97
CA ASP A 113 29.18 -24.82 -7.41
C ASP A 113 30.48 -24.01 -7.50
N TRP A 114 31.45 -24.51 -8.30
CA TRP A 114 32.78 -23.90 -8.47
C TRP A 114 32.74 -22.47 -8.99
N ASN A 115 31.71 -22.10 -9.72
CA ASN A 115 31.54 -20.79 -10.35
C ASN A 115 30.68 -19.81 -9.50
N ILE A 116 30.42 -20.14 -8.23
CA ILE A 116 29.55 -19.34 -7.37
C ILE A 116 30.01 -17.86 -7.28
N GLU A 117 31.30 -17.63 -7.19
CA GLU A 117 31.85 -16.27 -7.09
C GLU A 117 31.66 -15.49 -8.39
N GLU A 118 32.04 -16.08 -9.52
CA GLU A 118 31.92 -15.45 -10.85
C GLU A 118 30.43 -15.18 -11.18
N ARG A 119 29.55 -16.17 -10.93
CA ARG A 119 28.12 -16.05 -11.14
C ARG A 119 27.53 -14.94 -10.26
N THR A 120 27.96 -14.86 -9.01
CA THR A 120 27.52 -13.80 -8.08
C THR A 120 27.95 -12.43 -8.59
N GLN A 121 29.22 -12.28 -9.00
CA GLN A 121 29.73 -11.01 -9.55
C GLN A 121 29.00 -10.61 -10.84
N ALA A 122 28.68 -11.55 -11.73
CA ALA A 122 27.91 -11.29 -12.94
C ALA A 122 26.50 -10.78 -12.62
N VAL A 123 25.81 -11.38 -11.66
CA VAL A 123 24.47 -10.95 -11.23
C VAL A 123 24.55 -9.57 -10.54
N LEU A 124 25.52 -9.34 -9.66
CA LEU A 124 25.72 -8.04 -9.02
C LEU A 124 26.01 -6.94 -10.06
N HIS A 125 26.86 -7.22 -11.04
CA HIS A 125 27.13 -6.31 -12.15
C HIS A 125 25.84 -5.95 -12.93
N ALA A 126 25.01 -6.94 -13.19
CA ALA A 126 23.75 -6.76 -13.90
C ALA A 126 22.72 -5.91 -13.11
N TRP A 127 22.84 -5.85 -11.78
CA TRP A 127 22.07 -4.97 -10.91
C TRP A 127 22.79 -3.64 -10.59
N HIS A 128 23.86 -3.29 -11.34
CA HIS A 128 24.66 -2.07 -11.12
C HIS A 128 25.24 -1.98 -9.67
N LEU A 129 25.69 -3.12 -9.14
CA LEU A 129 26.37 -3.24 -7.85
C LEU A 129 27.86 -3.56 -8.03
N ASN A 130 28.51 -2.85 -8.97
CA ASN A 130 29.91 -3.09 -9.35
C ASN A 130 30.86 -2.78 -8.19
N GLY A 131 31.83 -3.66 -7.99
CA GLY A 131 32.90 -3.44 -7.01
C GLY A 131 32.48 -3.53 -5.54
N ILE A 132 31.25 -4.01 -5.26
CA ILE A 132 30.86 -4.27 -3.89
C ILE A 132 31.55 -5.56 -3.41
N SER A 133 32.34 -5.44 -2.33
CA SER A 133 32.95 -6.59 -1.69
C SER A 133 31.89 -7.48 -1.04
N LEU A 134 31.97 -8.79 -1.27
CA LEU A 134 31.07 -9.78 -0.65
C LEU A 134 31.20 -9.85 0.88
N LEU A 135 32.31 -9.38 1.43
CA LEU A 135 32.55 -9.30 2.89
C LEU A 135 32.06 -7.98 3.50
N ARG A 136 31.61 -7.02 2.68
CA ARG A 136 31.12 -5.71 3.16
C ARG A 136 29.84 -5.88 3.97
N PRO A 137 29.71 -5.24 5.17
CA PRO A 137 28.46 -5.21 5.93
C PRO A 137 27.37 -4.40 5.20
N LEU A 138 26.10 -4.82 5.39
CA LEU A 138 24.96 -4.16 4.74
C LEU A 138 24.74 -2.73 5.22
N GLU A 139 25.04 -2.41 6.47
CA GLU A 139 24.83 -1.06 7.02
C GLU A 139 25.53 0.03 6.21
N GLY A 140 26.64 -0.29 5.56
CA GLY A 140 27.39 0.61 4.69
C GLY A 140 26.78 0.81 3.29
N LEU A 141 25.66 0.15 2.96
CA LEU A 141 24.98 0.28 1.68
C LEU A 141 23.79 1.25 1.77
N SER A 142 23.58 2.02 0.71
CA SER A 142 22.37 2.85 0.56
C SER A 142 21.12 1.97 0.43
N GLY A 143 19.93 2.53 0.73
CA GLY A 143 18.66 1.81 0.59
C GLY A 143 18.44 1.24 -0.82
N GLY A 144 18.85 1.97 -1.86
CA GLY A 144 18.78 1.50 -3.24
C GLY A 144 19.74 0.35 -3.55
N GLU A 145 20.95 0.36 -2.99
CA GLU A 145 21.90 -0.75 -3.10
C GLU A 145 21.39 -1.97 -2.37
N LYS A 146 20.84 -1.82 -1.15
CA LYS A 146 20.21 -2.91 -0.40
C LYS A 146 19.08 -3.55 -1.21
N THR A 147 18.16 -2.75 -1.76
CA THR A 147 17.07 -3.26 -2.60
C THR A 147 17.61 -4.06 -3.79
N ARG A 148 18.57 -3.49 -4.54
CA ARG A 148 19.18 -4.17 -5.69
C ARG A 148 19.90 -5.46 -5.29
N LEU A 149 20.55 -5.48 -4.12
CA LEU A 149 21.23 -6.67 -3.61
C LEU A 149 20.25 -7.82 -3.32
N PHE A 150 19.12 -7.54 -2.65
CA PHE A 150 18.09 -8.55 -2.43
C PHE A 150 17.48 -9.06 -3.74
N LEU A 151 17.27 -8.16 -4.72
CA LEU A 151 16.79 -8.57 -6.04
C LEU A 151 17.85 -9.37 -6.83
N ALA A 152 19.12 -9.06 -6.68
CA ALA A 152 20.20 -9.89 -7.21
C ALA A 152 20.21 -11.30 -6.58
N GLY A 153 19.98 -11.39 -5.26
CA GLY A 153 19.85 -12.67 -4.58
C GLY A 153 18.65 -13.52 -5.05
N MET A 154 17.57 -12.88 -5.46
CA MET A 154 16.42 -13.53 -6.08
C MET A 154 16.81 -14.20 -7.42
N GLU A 155 17.57 -13.52 -8.27
CA GLU A 155 18.06 -14.09 -9.53
C GLU A 155 19.11 -15.20 -9.31
N LEU A 156 19.96 -15.04 -8.28
CA LEU A 156 21.03 -16.00 -7.97
C LEU A 156 20.49 -17.32 -7.44
N LYS A 157 19.42 -17.28 -6.64
CA LYS A 157 18.87 -18.44 -5.94
C LYS A 157 17.80 -19.20 -6.73
N GLU A 158 17.20 -18.56 -7.72
CA GLU A 158 16.10 -19.13 -8.53
C GLU A 158 15.05 -19.84 -7.67
N PRO A 159 14.38 -19.13 -6.74
CA PRO A 159 13.48 -19.76 -5.79
C PRO A 159 12.20 -20.28 -6.43
N ASP A 160 11.58 -21.30 -5.79
CA ASP A 160 10.27 -21.81 -6.19
C ASP A 160 9.12 -20.86 -5.81
N THR A 161 9.29 -20.15 -4.70
CA THR A 161 8.31 -19.20 -4.17
C THR A 161 8.99 -17.87 -3.84
N LEU A 162 8.41 -16.79 -4.31
CA LEU A 162 8.96 -15.44 -4.21
C LEU A 162 7.96 -14.50 -3.53
N LEU A 163 8.36 -13.91 -2.42
CA LEU A 163 7.61 -12.88 -1.72
C LEU A 163 8.33 -11.54 -1.89
N LEU A 164 7.65 -10.55 -2.47
CA LEU A 164 8.20 -9.22 -2.75
C LEU A 164 7.38 -8.15 -2.01
N ASP A 165 7.98 -7.46 -1.05
CA ASP A 165 7.32 -6.38 -0.31
C ASP A 165 7.87 -5.03 -0.75
N GLU A 166 7.09 -4.28 -1.55
CA GLU A 166 7.43 -2.99 -2.15
C GLU A 166 8.80 -2.98 -2.87
N PRO A 167 9.07 -3.96 -3.76
CA PRO A 167 10.38 -4.14 -4.39
C PRO A 167 10.78 -3.02 -5.32
N THR A 168 9.86 -2.15 -5.73
CA THR A 168 10.10 -1.00 -6.60
C THR A 168 10.60 0.23 -5.86
N ASN A 169 10.54 0.22 -4.52
CA ASN A 169 11.05 1.33 -3.72
C ASN A 169 12.56 1.47 -3.90
N HIS A 170 12.99 2.72 -4.01
CA HIS A 170 14.41 3.07 -4.21
C HIS A 170 15.04 2.56 -5.52
N LEU A 171 14.29 1.92 -6.43
CA LEU A 171 14.77 1.56 -7.76
C LEU A 171 14.63 2.72 -8.75
N ASP A 172 15.65 2.90 -9.56
CA ASP A 172 15.62 3.73 -10.77
C ASP A 172 14.87 3.03 -11.93
N THR A 173 14.75 3.72 -13.04
CA THR A 173 14.01 3.21 -14.21
C THR A 173 14.61 1.91 -14.76
N ALA A 174 15.93 1.78 -14.76
CA ALA A 174 16.62 0.58 -15.25
C ALA A 174 16.40 -0.62 -14.32
N GLY A 175 16.53 -0.42 -13.00
CA GLY A 175 16.27 -1.44 -11.98
C GLY A 175 14.81 -1.91 -11.99
N ARG A 176 13.84 -0.98 -12.16
CA ARG A 176 12.41 -1.35 -12.30
C ARG A 176 12.17 -2.20 -13.53
N LYS A 177 12.71 -1.81 -14.69
CA LYS A 177 12.58 -2.58 -15.93
C LYS A 177 13.11 -4.00 -15.76
N ARG A 178 14.30 -4.15 -15.15
CA ARG A 178 14.88 -5.47 -14.89
C ARG A 178 13.99 -6.32 -13.98
N LEU A 179 13.44 -5.73 -12.90
CA LEU A 179 12.49 -6.41 -12.03
C LEU A 179 11.23 -6.86 -12.80
N TYR A 180 10.67 -6.01 -13.66
CA TYR A 180 9.49 -6.35 -14.46
C TYR A 180 9.79 -7.52 -15.41
N ASP A 181 10.93 -7.46 -16.11
CA ASP A 181 11.37 -8.52 -17.01
C ASP A 181 11.57 -9.85 -16.27
N PHE A 182 12.13 -9.81 -15.05
CA PHE A 182 12.29 -11.00 -14.20
C PHE A 182 10.93 -11.56 -13.79
N VAL A 183 10.05 -10.73 -13.22
CA VAL A 183 8.71 -11.15 -12.78
C VAL A 183 7.89 -11.70 -13.94
N HIS A 184 8.07 -11.17 -15.15
CA HIS A 184 7.40 -11.68 -16.34
C HIS A 184 7.90 -13.07 -16.73
N ARG A 185 9.22 -13.32 -16.70
CA ARG A 185 9.86 -14.55 -17.19
C ARG A 185 9.87 -15.71 -16.19
N THR A 186 9.92 -15.41 -14.89
CA THR A 186 10.05 -16.44 -13.86
C THR A 186 8.88 -17.41 -13.87
N SER A 187 9.16 -18.70 -13.65
CA SER A 187 8.17 -19.76 -13.41
C SER A 187 7.81 -19.91 -11.93
N ALA A 188 8.47 -19.18 -11.04
CA ALA A 188 8.21 -19.20 -9.60
C ALA A 188 6.77 -18.76 -9.27
N THR A 189 6.26 -19.24 -8.15
CA THR A 189 5.04 -18.71 -7.53
C THR A 189 5.38 -17.35 -6.90
N VAL A 190 4.70 -16.27 -7.29
CA VAL A 190 5.06 -14.91 -6.87
C VAL A 190 3.90 -14.25 -6.13
N LEU A 191 4.19 -13.72 -4.95
CA LEU A 191 3.31 -12.79 -4.22
C LEU A 191 4.01 -11.44 -4.10
N VAL A 192 3.41 -10.40 -4.70
CA VAL A 192 3.98 -9.04 -4.74
C VAL A 192 3.07 -8.09 -3.98
N ILE A 193 3.63 -7.33 -3.05
CA ILE A 193 3.02 -6.11 -2.52
C ILE A 193 3.66 -4.94 -3.25
N SER A 194 2.89 -4.12 -3.93
CA SER A 194 3.40 -2.91 -4.58
C SER A 194 2.31 -1.86 -4.79
N HIS A 195 2.74 -0.60 -4.89
CA HIS A 195 1.96 0.53 -5.37
C HIS A 195 2.31 0.92 -6.83
N ASP A 196 3.23 0.21 -7.44
CA ASP A 196 3.65 0.43 -8.82
C ASP A 196 2.66 -0.22 -9.80
N ARG A 197 1.88 0.62 -10.48
CA ARG A 197 0.83 0.17 -11.41
C ARG A 197 1.38 -0.62 -12.59
N THR A 198 2.60 -0.31 -13.04
CA THR A 198 3.23 -1.03 -14.15
C THR A 198 3.52 -2.47 -13.74
N LEU A 199 4.09 -2.66 -12.55
CA LEU A 199 4.33 -4.00 -12.00
C LEU A 199 3.02 -4.76 -11.76
N LEU A 200 2.02 -4.11 -11.15
CA LEU A 200 0.73 -4.71 -10.85
C LEU A 200 -0.04 -5.13 -12.13
N ASN A 201 0.13 -4.41 -13.23
CA ASN A 201 -0.51 -4.77 -14.51
C ASN A 201 0.15 -5.97 -15.21
N LEU A 202 1.33 -6.39 -14.79
CA LEU A 202 1.97 -7.62 -15.28
C LEU A 202 1.41 -8.88 -14.62
N LEU A 203 0.67 -8.74 -13.52
CA LEU A 203 0.20 -9.84 -12.70
C LEU A 203 -1.24 -10.22 -13.09
N PRO A 204 -1.54 -11.53 -13.24
CA PRO A 204 -2.85 -12.01 -13.69
C PRO A 204 -3.92 -12.05 -12.59
N ALA A 205 -3.54 -11.84 -11.33
CA ALA A 205 -4.47 -11.86 -10.19
C ALA A 205 -4.08 -10.79 -9.15
N ILE A 206 -5.10 -10.16 -8.58
CA ILE A 206 -4.97 -9.16 -7.52
C ILE A 206 -5.80 -9.61 -6.33
N CYS A 207 -5.20 -9.71 -5.15
CA CYS A 207 -5.90 -9.91 -3.88
C CYS A 207 -5.87 -8.61 -3.07
N GLU A 208 -7.00 -8.14 -2.61
CA GLU A 208 -7.12 -6.96 -1.74
C GLU A 208 -7.30 -7.40 -0.29
N LEU A 209 -6.35 -7.02 0.56
CA LEU A 209 -6.44 -7.18 2.01
C LEU A 209 -7.13 -5.96 2.62
N SER A 210 -8.20 -6.22 3.38
CA SER A 210 -8.97 -5.21 4.09
C SER A 210 -9.29 -5.67 5.51
N ARG A 211 -9.86 -4.79 6.33
CA ARG A 211 -10.37 -5.17 7.66
C ARG A 211 -11.47 -6.24 7.60
N ASN A 212 -12.16 -6.35 6.48
CA ASN A 212 -13.25 -7.32 6.27
C ASN A 212 -12.75 -8.67 5.73
N GLY A 213 -11.44 -8.84 5.57
CA GLY A 213 -10.83 -10.05 5.03
C GLY A 213 -10.09 -9.83 3.71
N LEU A 214 -9.92 -10.90 2.95
CA LEU A 214 -9.21 -10.93 1.69
C LEU A 214 -10.21 -11.16 0.54
N ALA A 215 -10.17 -10.29 -0.47
CA ALA A 215 -10.94 -10.42 -1.69
C ALA A 215 -10.00 -10.55 -2.88
N CYS A 216 -10.14 -11.61 -3.70
CA CYS A 216 -9.29 -11.85 -4.86
C CYS A 216 -10.06 -11.61 -6.16
N TYR A 217 -9.39 -10.95 -7.12
CA TYR A 217 -9.89 -10.57 -8.43
C TYR A 217 -9.03 -11.25 -9.49
N GLY A 218 -9.64 -11.98 -10.40
CA GLY A 218 -8.96 -12.56 -11.56
C GLY A 218 -8.81 -11.50 -12.64
N GLY A 219 -7.58 -11.06 -12.89
CA GLY A 219 -7.26 -10.01 -13.86
C GLY A 219 -6.16 -9.09 -13.33
N ASN A 220 -5.68 -8.20 -14.19
CA ASN A 220 -4.62 -7.25 -13.87
C ASN A 220 -5.15 -6.06 -13.03
N TYR A 221 -4.27 -5.11 -12.72
CA TYR A 221 -4.63 -3.96 -11.88
C TYR A 221 -5.72 -3.08 -12.47
N ASP A 222 -5.74 -2.89 -13.79
CA ASP A 222 -6.76 -2.06 -14.44
C ASP A 222 -8.13 -2.72 -14.35
N PHE A 223 -8.22 -4.05 -14.54
CA PHE A 223 -9.44 -4.82 -14.32
C PHE A 223 -9.93 -4.74 -12.87
N TYR A 224 -9.02 -4.95 -11.91
CA TYR A 224 -9.35 -4.80 -10.48
C TYR A 224 -9.93 -3.41 -10.17
N LYS A 225 -9.31 -2.35 -10.71
CA LYS A 225 -9.76 -0.98 -10.50
C LYS A 225 -11.16 -0.74 -11.07
N GLU A 226 -11.42 -1.26 -12.28
CA GLU A 226 -12.74 -1.17 -12.92
C GLU A 226 -13.81 -1.88 -12.08
N GLN A 227 -13.56 -3.12 -11.65
CA GLN A 227 -14.47 -3.88 -10.80
C GLN A 227 -14.76 -3.15 -9.48
N LYS A 228 -13.75 -2.55 -8.88
CA LYS A 228 -13.90 -1.78 -7.66
C LYS A 228 -14.72 -0.51 -7.86
N GLU A 229 -14.58 0.18 -9.00
CA GLU A 229 -15.39 1.34 -9.35
C GLU A 229 -16.86 0.94 -9.60
N VAL A 230 -17.10 -0.14 -10.31
CA VAL A 230 -18.47 -0.67 -10.53
C VAL A 230 -19.12 -1.01 -9.18
N HIS A 231 -18.42 -1.73 -8.31
CA HIS A 231 -18.95 -2.09 -6.99
C HIS A 231 -19.23 -0.85 -6.13
N ARG A 232 -18.31 0.13 -6.12
CA ARG A 232 -18.50 1.39 -5.40
C ARG A 232 -19.71 2.16 -5.90
N ASN A 233 -19.88 2.28 -7.23
CA ASN A 233 -20.98 2.99 -7.82
C ASN A 233 -22.32 2.31 -7.51
N ALA A 234 -22.36 0.96 -7.52
CA ALA A 234 -23.54 0.21 -7.12
C ALA A 234 -23.91 0.45 -5.64
N LEU A 235 -22.94 0.43 -4.73
CA LEU A 235 -23.17 0.75 -3.31
C LEU A 235 -23.65 2.19 -3.11
N GLN A 236 -23.09 3.14 -3.86
CA GLN A 236 -23.48 4.54 -3.79
C GLN A 236 -24.92 4.73 -4.29
N GLN A 237 -25.30 4.07 -5.39
CA GLN A 237 -26.66 4.10 -5.90
C GLN A 237 -27.65 3.51 -4.89
N GLN A 238 -27.33 2.36 -4.29
CA GLN A 238 -28.16 1.77 -3.24
C GLN A 238 -28.33 2.71 -2.04
N LEU A 239 -27.27 3.39 -1.63
CA LEU A 239 -27.32 4.38 -0.55
C LEU A 239 -28.26 5.53 -0.89
N GLU A 240 -28.16 6.11 -2.10
CA GLU A 240 -29.04 7.18 -2.57
C GLU A 240 -30.50 6.76 -2.62
N GLU A 241 -30.79 5.54 -3.09
CA GLU A 241 -32.14 4.97 -3.11
C GLU A 241 -32.71 4.83 -1.70
N LYS A 242 -31.91 4.31 -0.74
CA LYS A 242 -32.32 4.18 0.67
C LYS A 242 -32.52 5.54 1.33
N GLU A 243 -31.66 6.52 1.05
CA GLU A 243 -31.84 7.89 1.57
C GLU A 243 -33.11 8.55 1.01
N LYS A 244 -33.44 8.35 -0.27
CA LYS A 244 -34.71 8.80 -0.87
C LYS A 244 -35.91 8.11 -0.21
N ALA A 245 -35.84 6.79 0.01
CA ALA A 245 -36.88 6.02 0.68
C ALA A 245 -37.11 6.50 2.12
N LEU A 246 -36.03 6.81 2.87
CA LEU A 246 -36.12 7.36 4.22
C LEU A 246 -36.79 8.74 4.24
N ARG A 247 -36.42 9.63 3.31
CA ARG A 247 -37.07 10.96 3.19
C ARG A 247 -38.56 10.83 2.90
N LEU A 248 -38.94 9.92 2.01
CA LEU A 248 -40.35 9.67 1.68
C LEU A 248 -41.09 9.08 2.90
N ALA A 249 -40.52 8.09 3.59
CA ALA A 249 -41.13 7.49 4.78
C ALA A 249 -41.35 8.54 5.88
N ARG A 250 -40.36 9.39 6.16
CA ARG A 250 -40.49 10.51 7.13
C ARG A 250 -41.57 11.53 6.70
N LYS A 251 -41.62 11.88 5.42
CA LYS A 251 -42.65 12.79 4.90
C LYS A 251 -44.07 12.20 5.08
N THR A 252 -44.26 10.93 4.71
CA THR A 252 -45.54 10.22 4.86
C THR A 252 -45.96 10.12 6.35
N ALA A 253 -45.03 9.80 7.25
CA ALA A 253 -45.31 9.75 8.68
C ALA A 253 -45.78 11.13 9.19
N ARG A 254 -45.07 12.20 8.82
CA ARG A 254 -45.45 13.57 9.22
C ARG A 254 -46.83 13.99 8.66
N GLU A 255 -47.11 13.71 7.39
CA GLU A 255 -48.44 14.01 6.78
C GLU A 255 -49.57 13.24 7.47
N MET A 256 -49.32 12.00 7.88
CA MET A 256 -50.27 11.21 8.64
C MET A 256 -50.54 11.80 10.05
N GLU A 257 -49.47 12.22 10.77
CA GLU A 257 -49.58 12.89 12.05
C GLU A 257 -50.37 14.19 11.93
N GLU A 258 -50.09 15.03 10.96
CA GLU A 258 -50.83 16.28 10.73
C GLU A 258 -52.30 16.03 10.39
N ARG A 259 -52.62 15.02 9.56
CA ARG A 259 -54.03 14.63 9.25
C ARG A 259 -54.77 14.20 10.51
N LYS A 260 -54.12 13.39 11.36
CA LYS A 260 -54.69 12.94 12.61
C LYS A 260 -54.92 14.10 13.59
N ALA A 261 -53.99 14.99 13.76
CA ALA A 261 -54.16 16.18 14.58
C ALA A 261 -55.37 17.01 14.14
N ARG A 262 -55.55 17.19 12.82
CA ARG A 262 -56.70 17.87 12.23
C ARG A 262 -58.04 17.10 12.47
N GLN A 263 -58.01 15.76 12.37
CA GLN A 263 -59.17 14.91 12.64
C GLN A 263 -59.58 14.96 14.12
N ASN A 264 -58.62 14.85 15.05
CA ASN A 264 -58.88 14.93 16.49
C ASN A 264 -59.48 16.29 16.89
N THR A 265 -58.94 17.39 16.38
CA THR A 265 -59.50 18.74 16.60
C THR A 265 -60.91 18.93 16.05
N ARG A 266 -61.21 18.31 14.89
CA ARG A 266 -62.57 18.31 14.29
C ARG A 266 -63.53 17.41 15.10
N GLY A 267 -63.06 16.25 15.53
CA GLY A 267 -63.81 15.32 16.39
C GLY A 267 -64.18 15.91 17.73
N GLU A 268 -63.24 16.58 18.41
CA GLU A 268 -63.52 17.30 19.67
C GLU A 268 -64.56 18.41 19.50
N LYS A 269 -64.46 19.23 18.46
CA LYS A 269 -65.46 20.28 18.16
C LYS A 269 -66.81 19.70 17.80
N ALA A 270 -66.90 18.55 17.11
CA ALA A 270 -68.16 17.89 16.78
C ALA A 270 -68.84 17.20 17.99
N SER A 271 -68.05 16.65 18.90
CA SER A 271 -68.54 15.99 20.12
C SER A 271 -69.15 17.00 21.11
N ILE A 272 -68.55 18.17 21.23
CA ILE A 272 -69.09 19.28 22.04
C ILE A 272 -70.47 19.75 21.49
N LYS A 273 -70.63 19.81 20.13
CA LYS A 273 -71.89 20.19 19.50
C LYS A 273 -72.99 19.14 19.63
N LYS A 274 -72.70 17.84 19.76
CA LYS A 274 -73.63 16.72 19.80
C LYS A 274 -74.08 16.26 21.20
N GLY A 275 -73.57 16.87 22.27
CA GLY A 275 -73.99 16.57 23.67
C GLY A 275 -73.71 15.12 24.12
N ILE A 276 -72.65 14.47 23.62
CA ILE A 276 -72.33 13.08 23.89
C ILE A 276 -71.85 12.95 25.36
N PRO A 277 -72.34 11.98 26.16
CA PRO A 277 -71.93 11.78 27.55
C PRO A 277 -70.46 11.53 27.70
N ARG A 278 -69.80 12.13 28.69
CA ARG A 278 -68.33 12.08 28.93
C ARG A 278 -67.80 10.65 29.04
N ILE A 279 -68.56 9.68 29.52
CA ILE A 279 -68.14 8.26 29.69
C ILE A 279 -67.96 7.58 28.34
N LEU A 280 -68.81 7.84 27.33
CA LEU A 280 -68.73 7.31 25.97
C LEU A 280 -67.57 7.97 25.17
N LEU A 281 -67.31 9.23 25.42
CA LEU A 281 -66.16 9.96 24.83
C LEU A 281 -64.81 9.39 25.29
N GLY A 282 -64.67 8.94 26.55
CA GLY A 282 -63.42 8.33 27.05
C GLY A 282 -63.11 7.01 26.35
N GLY A 283 -64.07 6.16 26.11
CA GLY A 283 -63.89 4.89 25.38
C GLY A 283 -63.48 5.07 23.94
N LEU A 284 -64.12 6.00 23.21
CA LEU A 284 -63.81 6.32 21.82
C LEU A 284 -62.42 6.98 21.69
N LYS A 285 -62.02 7.81 22.66
CA LYS A 285 -60.70 8.43 22.71
C LYS A 285 -59.59 7.40 22.92
N ASN A 286 -59.77 6.47 23.89
CA ASN A 286 -58.80 5.40 24.12
C ASN A 286 -58.64 4.46 22.89
N HIS A 287 -59.72 4.13 22.20
CA HIS A 287 -59.63 3.33 20.98
C HIS A 287 -58.91 4.08 19.83
N ALA A 288 -59.13 5.37 19.66
CA ALA A 288 -58.44 6.21 18.69
C ALA A 288 -56.97 6.42 19.03
N GLU A 289 -56.60 6.58 20.31
CA GLU A 289 -55.24 6.69 20.80
C GLU A 289 -54.47 5.37 20.61
N ASN A 290 -55.06 4.23 20.96
CA ASN A 290 -54.41 2.92 20.77
C ASN A 290 -54.17 2.58 19.28
N SER A 291 -55.14 2.88 18.39
CA SER A 291 -54.94 2.68 16.96
C SER A 291 -53.92 3.65 16.37
N SER A 292 -53.81 4.86 16.94
CA SER A 292 -52.82 5.88 16.56
C SER A 292 -51.42 5.48 16.99
N SER A 293 -51.27 4.99 18.21
CA SER A 293 -49.99 4.52 18.73
C SER A 293 -49.44 3.33 17.92
N LYS A 294 -50.28 2.36 17.58
CA LYS A 294 -49.86 1.22 16.73
C LYS A 294 -49.37 1.67 15.35
N LEU A 295 -50.06 2.60 14.70
CA LEU A 295 -49.64 3.09 13.40
C LEU A 295 -48.32 3.91 13.44
N SER A 296 -48.20 4.75 14.48
CA SER A 296 -46.95 5.52 14.74
C SER A 296 -45.76 4.59 14.97
N ASN A 297 -45.95 3.52 15.76
CA ASN A 297 -44.90 2.53 16.02
C ASN A 297 -44.47 1.79 14.75
N VAL A 298 -45.39 1.40 13.86
CA VAL A 298 -45.10 0.78 12.58
C VAL A 298 -44.25 1.71 11.67
N HIS A 299 -44.60 3.00 11.64
CA HIS A 299 -43.80 3.97 10.88
C HIS A 299 -42.42 4.21 11.49
N ALA A 300 -42.33 4.27 12.83
CA ALA A 300 -41.04 4.39 13.53
C ALA A 300 -40.14 3.17 13.23
N GLU A 301 -40.64 1.95 13.40
CA GLU A 301 -39.91 0.73 13.11
C GLU A 301 -39.41 0.69 11.65
N LYS A 302 -40.23 1.14 10.70
CA LYS A 302 -39.85 1.20 9.29
C LYS A 302 -38.74 2.21 9.04
N THR A 303 -38.81 3.39 9.64
CA THR A 303 -37.77 4.42 9.51
C THR A 303 -36.45 3.97 10.15
N ASP A 304 -36.52 3.30 11.31
CA ASP A 304 -35.35 2.79 12.02
C ASP A 304 -34.64 1.68 11.24
N LYS A 305 -35.39 0.75 10.64
CA LYS A 305 -34.82 -0.28 9.77
C LYS A 305 -34.08 0.34 8.58
N ILE A 306 -34.69 1.29 7.88
CA ILE A 306 -34.04 1.97 6.74
C ILE A 306 -32.80 2.74 7.22
N GLN A 307 -32.84 3.37 8.39
CA GLN A 307 -31.73 4.10 8.97
C GLN A 307 -30.56 3.15 9.32
N GLN A 308 -30.84 1.96 9.86
CA GLN A 308 -29.82 0.93 10.13
C GLN A 308 -29.18 0.44 8.81
N GLU A 309 -29.98 0.18 7.78
CA GLU A 309 -29.48 -0.21 6.46
C GLU A 309 -28.55 0.87 5.87
N ILE A 310 -28.93 2.15 5.95
CA ILE A 310 -28.09 3.28 5.52
C ILE A 310 -26.76 3.31 6.31
N THR A 311 -26.80 3.08 7.62
CA THR A 311 -25.60 3.07 8.47
C THR A 311 -24.68 1.94 8.05
N ASN A 312 -25.20 0.75 7.79
CA ASN A 312 -24.43 -0.42 7.31
C ASN A 312 -23.82 -0.16 5.93
N LEU A 313 -24.60 0.40 4.99
CA LEU A 313 -24.10 0.76 3.65
C LEU A 313 -23.00 1.83 3.72
N LYS A 314 -23.14 2.84 4.58
CA LYS A 314 -22.08 3.85 4.80
C LYS A 314 -20.80 3.25 5.38
N GLY A 315 -20.92 2.25 6.25
CA GLY A 315 -19.77 1.51 6.79
C GLY A 315 -19.06 0.64 5.74
N SER A 316 -19.79 0.17 4.73
CA SER A 316 -19.25 -0.66 3.63
C SER A 316 -18.61 0.17 2.51
N LEU A 317 -18.93 1.47 2.41
CA LEU A 317 -18.31 2.35 1.42
C LEU A 317 -16.85 2.62 1.80
N PRO A 318 -15.91 2.45 0.86
CA PRO A 318 -14.52 2.80 1.10
C PRO A 318 -14.41 4.28 1.49
N GLN A 319 -13.83 4.56 2.63
CA GLN A 319 -13.53 5.95 3.01
C GLN A 319 -12.52 6.51 2.02
N THR A 320 -12.97 7.29 1.06
CA THR A 320 -12.07 8.10 0.25
C THR A 320 -11.61 9.27 1.10
N ASN A 321 -10.50 9.08 1.82
CA ASN A 321 -9.76 10.21 2.37
C ASN A 321 -9.25 11.03 1.18
N LYS A 322 -10.05 11.96 0.69
CA LYS A 322 -9.54 13.02 -0.16
C LYS A 322 -8.66 13.85 0.75
N LEU A 323 -7.35 13.61 0.67
CA LEU A 323 -6.37 14.52 1.23
C LEU A 323 -6.64 15.87 0.54
N LYS A 324 -7.35 16.75 1.20
CA LYS A 324 -7.39 18.16 0.83
C LYS A 324 -6.09 18.77 1.33
N ILE A 325 -5.08 18.73 0.49
CA ILE A 325 -3.88 19.53 0.71
C ILE A 325 -4.28 20.92 0.24
N ASP A 326 -4.72 21.78 1.16
CA ASP A 326 -4.82 23.20 0.92
C ASP A 326 -3.38 23.73 0.97
N PHE A 327 -2.76 23.85 -0.20
CA PHE A 327 -1.63 24.74 -0.33
C PHE A 327 -2.19 26.15 -0.19
N ASN A 328 -1.96 26.80 0.95
CA ASN A 328 -2.16 28.23 1.06
C ASN A 328 -1.46 28.89 -0.13
N ALA A 329 -2.22 29.63 -0.93
CA ALA A 329 -1.68 30.31 -2.10
C ALA A 329 -0.43 31.09 -1.65
N SER A 330 0.73 30.75 -2.20
CA SER A 330 1.95 31.48 -1.88
C SER A 330 1.71 32.94 -2.22
N ALA A 331 2.00 33.87 -1.31
CA ALA A 331 1.89 35.30 -1.53
C ALA A 331 2.87 35.83 -2.60
N LEU A 332 3.64 34.92 -3.23
CA LEU A 332 4.62 35.25 -4.24
C LEU A 332 3.95 35.57 -5.58
N HIS A 333 4.34 36.69 -6.19
CA HIS A 333 3.87 37.06 -7.52
C HIS A 333 4.24 35.95 -8.56
N ILE A 334 3.27 35.59 -9.40
CA ILE A 334 3.48 34.62 -10.47
C ILE A 334 4.59 35.10 -11.40
N GLY A 335 5.55 34.21 -11.72
CA GLY A 335 6.69 34.53 -12.57
C GLY A 335 7.90 35.14 -11.85
N LYS A 336 7.82 35.45 -10.53
CA LYS A 336 8.99 35.87 -9.75
C LYS A 336 10.09 34.81 -9.84
N ILE A 337 11.31 35.21 -10.18
CA ILE A 337 12.47 34.31 -10.20
C ILE A 337 12.80 33.97 -8.73
N LEU A 338 12.80 32.69 -8.40
CA LEU A 338 13.09 32.17 -7.07
C LEU A 338 14.54 31.71 -6.95
N VAL A 339 15.04 31.03 -7.99
CA VAL A 339 16.41 30.54 -8.04
C VAL A 339 16.96 30.73 -9.44
N THR A 340 18.19 31.28 -9.54
CA THR A 340 18.98 31.28 -10.75
C THR A 340 20.28 30.54 -10.50
N ALA A 341 20.51 29.46 -11.23
CA ALA A 341 21.74 28.69 -11.18
C ALA A 341 22.51 28.88 -12.50
N GLN A 342 23.80 29.20 -12.40
CA GLN A 342 24.68 29.40 -13.54
C GLN A 342 25.91 28.51 -13.42
N ASN A 343 26.06 27.58 -14.36
CA ASN A 343 27.20 26.66 -14.49
C ASN A 343 27.57 25.94 -13.18
N ILE A 344 26.54 25.55 -12.39
CA ILE A 344 26.78 24.91 -11.11
C ILE A 344 27.27 23.50 -11.25
N ASN A 345 28.23 23.14 -10.39
CA ASN A 345 28.64 21.78 -10.16
C ASN A 345 28.93 21.55 -8.68
N PHE A 346 29.03 20.28 -8.29
CA PHE A 346 29.29 19.91 -6.91
C PHE A 346 30.16 18.65 -6.87
N HIS A 347 31.06 18.57 -5.90
CA HIS A 347 31.74 17.34 -5.50
C HIS A 347 31.69 17.20 -3.98
N TYR A 348 31.61 15.97 -3.51
CA TYR A 348 31.69 15.67 -2.09
C TYR A 348 33.16 15.76 -1.60
N PRO A 349 33.40 16.05 -0.30
CA PRO A 349 34.75 16.21 0.23
C PRO A 349 35.67 15.01 -0.01
N ASP A 350 35.10 13.81 -0.05
CA ASP A 350 35.82 12.55 -0.25
C ASP A 350 36.03 12.18 -1.72
N SER A 351 35.58 13.03 -2.66
CA SER A 351 35.65 12.77 -4.11
C SER A 351 36.12 14.00 -4.85
N ASN A 352 37.20 13.86 -5.59
CA ASN A 352 37.70 14.93 -6.49
C ASN A 352 36.95 14.98 -7.85
N THR A 353 35.95 14.14 -8.05
CA THR A 353 35.20 14.10 -9.30
C THR A 353 33.89 14.91 -9.17
N ASN A 354 33.63 15.76 -10.15
CA ASN A 354 32.37 16.51 -10.21
C ASN A 354 31.19 15.57 -10.39
N LEU A 355 30.07 15.88 -9.73
CA LEU A 355 28.85 15.09 -9.74
C LEU A 355 28.21 15.07 -11.14
N TRP A 356 28.28 16.20 -11.83
CA TRP A 356 27.75 16.31 -13.21
C TRP A 356 28.88 16.56 -14.19
N THR A 357 28.93 15.77 -15.26
CA THR A 357 29.91 15.94 -16.36
C THR A 357 29.75 17.28 -17.07
N VAL A 358 28.50 17.75 -17.19
CA VAL A 358 28.16 19.06 -17.74
C VAL A 358 27.60 19.92 -16.63
N PRO A 359 28.16 21.11 -16.36
CA PRO A 359 27.62 22.04 -15.37
C PRO A 359 26.16 22.41 -15.66
N LEU A 360 25.36 22.53 -14.62
CA LEU A 360 23.92 22.80 -14.75
C LEU A 360 23.63 24.30 -14.72
N SER A 361 22.78 24.77 -15.63
CA SER A 361 22.25 26.14 -15.64
C SER A 361 20.75 26.12 -15.81
N PHE A 362 20.00 26.75 -14.90
CA PHE A 362 18.54 26.79 -14.94
C PHE A 362 17.97 27.95 -14.13
N GLN A 363 16.69 28.25 -14.34
CA GLN A 363 15.91 29.21 -13.58
C GLN A 363 14.63 28.57 -13.05
N LEU A 364 14.32 28.77 -11.76
CA LEU A 364 13.05 28.40 -11.14
C LEU A 364 12.23 29.64 -10.90
N ARG A 365 10.98 29.64 -11.35
CA ARG A 365 10.05 30.75 -11.19
C ARG A 365 8.82 30.34 -10.39
N SER A 366 8.26 31.27 -9.64
CA SER A 366 6.99 31.08 -8.92
C SER A 366 5.88 30.65 -9.88
N GLY A 367 5.11 29.64 -9.50
CA GLY A 367 4.05 29.04 -10.30
C GLY A 367 4.48 27.93 -11.26
N ASN A 368 5.79 27.73 -11.50
CA ASN A 368 6.27 26.65 -12.34
C ASN A 368 6.33 25.32 -11.55
N ARG A 369 6.11 24.22 -12.26
CA ARG A 369 6.27 22.85 -11.74
C ARG A 369 7.40 22.19 -12.48
N PHE A 370 8.42 21.74 -11.76
CA PHE A 370 9.59 21.06 -12.32
C PHE A 370 9.62 19.61 -11.85
N CYS A 371 10.00 18.71 -12.75
CA CYS A 371 10.26 17.32 -12.44
C CYS A 371 11.74 17.03 -12.70
N ILE A 372 12.47 16.62 -11.64
CA ILE A 372 13.87 16.19 -11.75
C ILE A 372 13.87 14.68 -11.98
N LYS A 373 14.38 14.24 -13.14
CA LYS A 373 14.53 12.83 -13.50
C LYS A 373 16.00 12.47 -13.64
N GLY A 374 16.35 11.24 -13.37
CA GLY A 374 17.70 10.68 -13.51
C GLY A 374 17.86 9.41 -12.70
N ASP A 375 18.92 8.66 -12.96
CA ASP A 375 19.23 7.41 -12.29
C ASP A 375 19.63 7.61 -10.81
N ASN A 376 19.70 6.54 -10.04
CA ASN A 376 20.17 6.61 -8.67
C ASN A 376 21.66 7.03 -8.67
N GLY A 377 22.01 7.91 -7.74
CA GLY A 377 23.36 8.49 -7.71
C GLY A 377 23.58 9.69 -8.65
N SER A 378 22.64 10.05 -9.52
CA SER A 378 22.78 11.19 -10.47
C SER A 378 22.76 12.58 -9.79
N GLY A 379 22.66 12.66 -8.47
CA GLY A 379 22.75 13.92 -7.74
C GLY A 379 21.42 14.67 -7.57
N LYS A 380 20.25 14.02 -7.76
CA LYS A 380 18.92 14.68 -7.59
C LYS A 380 18.73 15.30 -6.21
N THR A 381 19.04 14.55 -5.16
CA THR A 381 18.94 15.04 -3.76
C THR A 381 19.96 16.15 -3.50
N THR A 382 21.16 16.02 -4.03
CA THR A 382 22.21 17.04 -3.93
C THR A 382 21.76 18.33 -4.62
N LEU A 383 21.14 18.24 -5.80
CA LEU A 383 20.58 19.39 -6.51
C LEU A 383 19.47 20.07 -5.68
N LEU A 384 18.58 19.31 -5.05
CA LEU A 384 17.58 19.90 -4.14
C LEU A 384 18.24 20.63 -2.97
N LYS A 385 19.25 20.03 -2.32
CA LYS A 385 20.00 20.65 -1.23
C LYS A 385 20.76 21.92 -1.66
N LEU A 386 21.24 21.95 -2.91
CA LEU A 386 21.81 23.16 -3.50
C LEU A 386 20.72 24.24 -3.75
N ILE A 387 19.53 23.86 -4.19
CA ILE A 387 18.39 24.78 -4.38
C ILE A 387 17.90 25.33 -3.05
N THR A 388 17.77 24.51 -2.01
CA THR A 388 17.32 24.93 -0.66
C THR A 388 18.38 25.71 0.12
N GLY A 389 19.65 25.62 -0.26
CA GLY A 389 20.75 26.32 0.40
C GLY A 389 21.41 25.52 1.53
N GLU A 390 21.04 24.26 1.70
CA GLU A 390 21.71 23.35 2.65
C GLU A 390 23.13 23.02 2.22
N LEU A 391 23.41 23.06 0.90
CA LEU A 391 24.73 22.90 0.33
C LEU A 391 25.09 24.14 -0.53
N THR A 392 26.39 24.40 -0.63
CA THR A 392 26.95 25.43 -1.53
C THR A 392 27.58 24.72 -2.74
N PRO A 393 27.39 25.24 -3.98
CA PRO A 393 28.03 24.65 -5.15
C PRO A 393 29.55 24.79 -5.05
N THR A 394 30.29 23.78 -5.53
CA THR A 394 31.75 23.84 -5.61
C THR A 394 32.24 24.52 -6.88
N GLY A 395 31.38 24.68 -7.88
CA GLY A 395 31.61 25.46 -9.11
C GLY A 395 30.34 26.17 -9.53
N GLY A 396 30.45 27.32 -10.19
CA GLY A 396 29.33 28.14 -10.60
C GLY A 396 28.71 28.96 -9.48
N THR A 397 27.54 29.54 -9.72
CA THR A 397 26.82 30.40 -8.76
C THR A 397 25.34 30.03 -8.69
N ILE A 398 24.76 30.12 -7.48
CA ILE A 398 23.33 30.02 -7.24
C ILE A 398 22.87 31.27 -6.50
N GLU A 399 21.99 32.03 -7.14
CA GLU A 399 21.28 33.14 -6.55
C GLU A 399 19.87 32.68 -6.14
N ARG A 400 19.45 33.03 -4.91
CA ARG A 400 18.15 32.68 -4.35
C ARG A 400 17.43 33.94 -3.93
N ALA A 401 16.14 34.04 -4.30
CA ALA A 401 15.25 35.02 -3.67
C ALA A 401 14.92 34.55 -2.24
N ASP A 402 14.43 35.47 -1.43
CA ASP A 402 13.89 35.12 -0.12
C ASP A 402 12.54 34.39 -0.29
N PHE A 403 12.49 33.12 0.08
CA PHE A 403 11.30 32.26 0.09
C PHE A 403 11.43 31.14 1.12
N THR A 404 10.29 30.72 1.66
CA THR A 404 10.20 29.56 2.55
C THR A 404 9.85 28.32 1.74
N TYR A 405 10.49 27.20 2.04
CA TYR A 405 10.15 25.88 1.47
C TYR A 405 9.71 24.93 2.59
N ILE A 406 8.92 23.93 2.24
CA ILE A 406 8.38 22.89 3.15
C ILE A 406 8.94 21.54 2.75
#